data_88b3143d7e9825e141a94a85f0054ef1
#
_entry.id   88b3143d7e9825e141a94a85f0054ef1
#
_cell.length_a   1.000
_cell.length_b   1.000
_cell.length_c   1.000
_cell.angle_alpha   90.00
_cell.angle_beta   90.00
_cell.angle_gamma   90.00
#
_symmetry.space_group_name_H-M   'P 1'
#
loop_
_entity.id
_entity.type
_entity.pdbx_description
1 polymer ?
#
loop_
_entity_poly.entity_id
_entity_poly.type
_entity_poly.pdbx_seq_one_letter_code
_entity_poly.pdbx_strand_id
1 'polypeptide(L)'
;MAALGISATAGAMLLRGQGSSGPLPQLGALPDFTFTRHDGQPFGSAQLRGKPFVANFIFTRCPTICPEFTRKMVGVQKATASFGAGLQLVSFSVDPKYDTPERLTEYGERHGADFSRWSFLTGDYEQLKETIVQGFKVSMGREPGAPEDDLLSIFHGTHFVLVDDAGQIRGYYDSADSDSTDRLIRDTQRLAKTGH
;
A
#
# COMPACT_ATOMS: atom_id res chain seq x y z
N MET A 1 -61.08 -24.91 -28.47
CA MET A 1 -60.01 -23.93 -28.62
C MET A 1 -59.36 -23.74 -27.28
N ALA A 2 -58.21 -24.37 -27.07
CA ALA A 2 -57.45 -24.32 -25.82
C ALA A 2 -56.32 -23.32 -25.98
N ALA A 3 -56.25 -22.29 -25.19
CA ALA A 3 -55.16 -21.32 -25.14
C ALA A 3 -54.15 -21.72 -24.08
N LEU A 4 -52.96 -22.13 -24.50
CA LEU A 4 -51.84 -22.37 -23.60
C LEU A 4 -51.22 -21.01 -23.22
N GLY A 5 -51.24 -20.67 -21.93
CA GLY A 5 -50.48 -19.58 -21.35
C GLY A 5 -49.05 -20.02 -21.02
N ILE A 6 -48.08 -19.39 -21.67
CA ILE A 6 -46.65 -19.58 -21.36
C ILE A 6 -46.27 -18.56 -20.28
N SER A 7 -46.06 -19.04 -19.05
CA SER A 7 -45.49 -18.22 -17.98
C SER A 7 -43.97 -18.21 -18.12
N ALA A 8 -43.41 -17.08 -18.51
CA ALA A 8 -41.96 -16.83 -18.50
C ALA A 8 -41.54 -16.34 -17.11
N THR A 9 -40.99 -17.21 -16.30
CA THR A 9 -40.28 -16.87 -15.06
C THR A 9 -38.89 -16.35 -15.40
N ALA A 10 -38.73 -15.01 -15.42
CA ALA A 10 -37.42 -14.38 -15.51
C ALA A 10 -36.69 -14.57 -14.18
N GLY A 11 -35.81 -15.56 -14.12
CA GLY A 11 -34.86 -15.73 -13.04
C GLY A 11 -33.79 -14.64 -13.12
N ALA A 12 -33.89 -13.60 -12.31
CA ALA A 12 -32.81 -12.65 -12.10
C ALA A 12 -31.67 -13.35 -11.36
N MET A 13 -30.68 -13.80 -12.10
CA MET A 13 -29.42 -14.34 -11.56
C MET A 13 -28.60 -13.20 -11.01
N LEU A 14 -28.72 -12.94 -9.71
CA LEU A 14 -27.86 -12.02 -8.96
C LEU A 14 -26.42 -12.55 -9.01
N LEU A 15 -25.63 -12.02 -9.93
CA LEU A 15 -24.18 -12.16 -9.91
C LEU A 15 -23.64 -11.43 -8.67
N ARG A 16 -23.73 -12.08 -7.52
CA ARG A 16 -22.91 -11.74 -6.36
C ARG A 16 -21.46 -11.91 -6.78
N GLY A 17 -20.70 -10.80 -6.79
CA GLY A 17 -19.27 -10.83 -6.98
C GLY A 17 -18.65 -11.81 -5.99
N GLN A 18 -18.34 -13.02 -6.46
CA GLN A 18 -17.61 -14.02 -5.68
C GLN A 18 -16.20 -13.48 -5.51
N GLY A 19 -15.86 -13.06 -4.31
CA GLY A 19 -14.46 -12.86 -3.94
C GLY A 19 -13.71 -14.15 -4.31
N SER A 20 -12.74 -14.03 -5.23
CA SER A 20 -11.94 -15.17 -5.70
C SER A 20 -11.36 -15.91 -4.48
N SER A 21 -11.79 -17.16 -4.27
CA SER A 21 -11.29 -18.04 -3.21
C SER A 21 -9.94 -18.69 -3.54
N GLY A 22 -9.40 -18.43 -4.75
CA GLY A 22 -8.11 -18.93 -5.21
C GLY A 22 -6.92 -18.16 -4.61
N PRO A 23 -5.67 -18.64 -4.79
CA PRO A 23 -4.48 -17.92 -4.35
C PRO A 23 -4.39 -16.55 -5.01
N LEU A 24 -3.81 -15.56 -4.27
CA LEU A 24 -3.60 -14.23 -4.83
C LEU A 24 -2.61 -14.30 -6.01
N PRO A 25 -2.76 -13.42 -7.03
CA PRO A 25 -1.86 -13.40 -8.18
C PRO A 25 -0.41 -13.10 -7.75
N GLN A 26 0.55 -13.48 -8.58
CA GLN A 26 1.94 -13.04 -8.48
C GLN A 26 2.18 -12.03 -9.61
N LEU A 27 2.39 -10.75 -9.24
CA LEU A 27 2.45 -9.64 -10.17
C LEU A 27 3.89 -9.15 -10.42
N GLY A 28 4.85 -9.69 -9.67
CA GLY A 28 6.28 -9.40 -9.80
C GLY A 28 7.00 -9.55 -8.46
N ALA A 29 8.30 -9.73 -8.53
CA ALA A 29 9.18 -9.76 -7.35
C ALA A 29 9.79 -8.38 -7.11
N LEU A 30 9.86 -7.97 -5.84
CA LEU A 30 10.60 -6.78 -5.46
C LEU A 30 12.10 -7.08 -5.44
N PRO A 31 12.94 -6.19 -5.98
CA PRO A 31 14.39 -6.25 -5.75
C PRO A 31 14.69 -6.02 -4.28
N ASP A 32 15.87 -6.46 -3.84
CA ASP A 32 16.35 -6.11 -2.51
C ASP A 32 16.59 -4.61 -2.40
N PHE A 33 16.19 -4.03 -1.28
CA PHE A 33 16.36 -2.61 -0.97
C PHE A 33 16.74 -2.42 0.50
N THR A 34 17.41 -1.31 0.80
CA THR A 34 17.69 -0.86 2.16
C THR A 34 17.66 0.67 2.19
N PHE A 35 16.89 1.23 3.11
CA PHE A 35 16.72 2.67 3.31
C PHE A 35 16.88 3.03 4.79
N THR A 36 16.83 4.32 5.11
CA THR A 36 16.84 4.81 6.48
C THR A 36 15.39 4.86 7.00
N ARG A 37 15.14 4.18 8.11
CA ARG A 37 13.86 4.19 8.81
C ARG A 37 13.70 5.46 9.64
N HIS A 38 12.47 5.80 10.02
CA HIS A 38 12.11 6.96 10.83
C HIS A 38 12.87 7.07 12.18
N ASP A 39 13.46 5.99 12.68
CA ASP A 39 14.32 5.98 13.89
C ASP A 39 15.82 6.09 13.56
N GLY A 40 16.17 6.39 12.32
CA GLY A 40 17.55 6.51 11.85
C GLY A 40 18.27 5.18 11.56
N GLN A 41 17.61 4.04 11.77
CA GLN A 41 18.22 2.73 11.54
C GLN A 41 18.04 2.24 10.10
N PRO A 42 18.95 1.43 9.55
CA PRO A 42 18.74 0.80 8.26
C PRO A 42 17.59 -0.21 8.33
N PHE A 43 16.72 -0.17 7.33
CA PHE A 43 15.57 -1.05 7.20
C PHE A 43 15.27 -1.36 5.73
N GLY A 44 14.93 -2.60 5.44
CA GLY A 44 14.61 -3.00 4.06
C GLY A 44 14.15 -4.44 3.92
N SER A 45 14.41 -5.03 2.77
CA SER A 45 14.00 -6.39 2.41
C SER A 45 14.39 -7.43 3.45
N ALA A 46 15.58 -7.30 4.06
CA ALA A 46 16.08 -8.26 5.05
C ALA A 46 15.17 -8.35 6.29
N GLN A 47 14.62 -7.22 6.77
CA GLN A 47 13.72 -7.17 7.93
C GLN A 47 12.29 -7.58 7.60
N LEU A 48 11.93 -7.53 6.31
CA LEU A 48 10.60 -7.87 5.80
C LEU A 48 10.47 -9.34 5.39
N ARG A 49 11.58 -10.05 5.15
CA ARG A 49 11.54 -11.48 4.78
C ARG A 49 10.79 -12.31 5.81
N GLY A 50 9.93 -13.21 5.32
CA GLY A 50 9.08 -14.05 6.16
C GLY A 50 7.85 -13.32 6.72
N LYS A 51 7.58 -12.09 6.29
CA LYS A 51 6.44 -11.29 6.74
C LYS A 51 5.77 -10.61 5.55
N PRO A 52 4.49 -10.83 5.31
CA PRO A 52 3.77 -10.01 4.35
C PRO A 52 3.72 -8.55 4.82
N PHE A 53 3.65 -7.62 3.87
CA PHE A 53 3.54 -6.21 4.20
C PHE A 53 2.68 -5.44 3.20
N VAL A 54 2.14 -4.32 3.66
CA VAL A 54 1.44 -3.34 2.83
C VAL A 54 2.32 -2.12 2.68
N ALA A 55 2.61 -1.74 1.44
CA ALA A 55 3.36 -0.53 1.12
C ALA A 55 2.44 0.60 0.65
N ASN A 56 2.81 1.85 0.98
CA ASN A 56 2.29 3.06 0.38
C ASN A 56 3.40 4.11 0.20
N PHE A 57 3.10 5.17 -0.56
CA PHE A 57 4.05 6.19 -0.98
C PHE A 57 3.52 7.55 -0.55
N ILE A 58 4.32 8.32 0.19
CA ILE A 58 3.88 9.56 0.83
C ILE A 58 4.96 10.63 0.77
N PHE A 59 4.59 11.88 1.06
CA PHE A 59 5.52 12.89 1.54
C PHE A 59 4.86 13.73 2.64
N THR A 60 5.64 14.12 3.68
CA THR A 60 5.06 14.62 4.94
C THR A 60 4.42 16.00 4.82
N ARG A 61 4.82 16.79 3.82
CA ARG A 61 4.30 18.15 3.55
C ARG A 61 3.26 18.19 2.43
N CYS A 62 2.69 17.07 2.02
CA CYS A 62 1.62 17.03 1.03
C CYS A 62 0.38 17.77 1.52
N PRO A 63 -0.10 18.82 0.81
CA PRO A 63 -1.22 19.60 1.29
C PRO A 63 -2.59 19.00 0.98
N THR A 64 -2.66 17.92 0.22
CA THR A 64 -3.91 17.43 -0.39
C THR A 64 -4.24 15.99 -0.01
N ILE A 65 -3.70 15.00 -0.73
CA ILE A 65 -4.17 13.60 -0.69
C ILE A 65 -3.50 12.73 0.39
N CYS A 66 -2.25 13.03 0.78
CA CYS A 66 -1.51 12.15 1.70
C CYS A 66 -2.14 12.02 3.09
N PRO A 67 -2.76 13.06 3.70
CA PRO A 67 -3.47 12.87 4.97
C PRO A 67 -4.60 11.84 4.89
N GLU A 68 -5.38 11.85 3.82
CA GLU A 68 -6.44 10.85 3.58
C GLU A 68 -5.87 9.47 3.31
N PHE A 69 -4.82 9.39 2.50
CA PHE A 69 -4.12 8.14 2.19
C PHE A 69 -3.53 7.50 3.45
N THR A 70 -2.88 8.31 4.30
CA THR A 70 -2.35 7.86 5.59
C THR A 70 -3.46 7.43 6.55
N ARG A 71 -4.59 8.17 6.59
CA ARG A 71 -5.76 7.79 7.39
C ARG A 71 -6.31 6.41 6.99
N LYS A 72 -6.33 6.08 5.70
CA LYS A 72 -6.72 4.75 5.21
C LYS A 72 -5.71 3.68 5.63
N MET A 73 -4.42 3.98 5.61
CA MET A 73 -3.38 3.07 6.12
C MET A 73 -3.55 2.80 7.63
N VAL A 74 -3.94 3.81 8.43
CA VAL A 74 -4.35 3.62 9.84
C VAL A 74 -5.55 2.66 9.95
N GLY A 75 -6.50 2.74 9.01
CA GLY A 75 -7.60 1.78 8.91
C GLY A 75 -7.09 0.34 8.70
N VAL A 76 -6.16 0.15 7.76
CA VAL A 76 -5.49 -1.15 7.54
C VAL A 76 -4.76 -1.61 8.79
N GLN A 77 -3.99 -0.72 9.44
CA GLN A 77 -3.31 -1.00 10.70
C GLN A 77 -4.28 -1.57 11.76
N LYS A 78 -5.41 -0.90 11.97
CA LYS A 78 -6.42 -1.31 12.94
C LYS A 78 -7.08 -2.65 12.57
N ALA A 79 -7.47 -2.81 11.31
CA ALA A 79 -8.14 -4.02 10.81
C ALA A 79 -7.25 -5.27 10.83
N THR A 80 -5.94 -5.08 10.89
CA THR A 80 -4.93 -6.14 10.91
C THR A 80 -4.16 -6.23 12.23
N ALA A 81 -4.63 -5.57 13.30
CA ALA A 81 -3.94 -5.51 14.59
C ALA A 81 -3.69 -6.89 15.23
N SER A 82 -4.59 -7.85 14.99
CA SER A 82 -4.48 -9.22 15.53
C SER A 82 -3.25 -10.01 15.00
N PHE A 83 -2.63 -9.58 13.92
CA PHE A 83 -1.43 -10.22 13.37
C PHE A 83 -0.13 -9.71 14.00
N GLY A 84 -0.18 -8.61 14.77
CA GLY A 84 0.98 -8.04 15.45
C GLY A 84 2.16 -7.84 14.50
N ALA A 85 3.35 -8.24 14.92
CA ALA A 85 4.58 -8.14 14.14
C ALA A 85 4.66 -9.10 12.94
N GLY A 86 3.72 -10.04 12.79
CA GLY A 86 3.64 -10.97 11.65
C GLY A 86 3.18 -10.30 10.35
N LEU A 87 2.68 -9.07 10.42
CA LEU A 87 2.33 -8.24 9.27
C LEU A 87 2.94 -6.86 9.45
N GLN A 88 3.62 -6.36 8.43
CA GLN A 88 4.27 -5.05 8.45
C GLN A 88 3.53 -4.03 7.57
N LEU A 89 3.66 -2.76 7.92
CA LEU A 89 3.24 -1.63 7.11
C LEU A 89 4.49 -0.80 6.79
N VAL A 90 4.61 -0.35 5.54
CA VAL A 90 5.81 0.38 5.10
C VAL A 90 5.39 1.58 4.25
N SER A 91 5.74 2.77 4.70
CA SER A 91 5.56 4.01 3.94
C SER A 91 6.90 4.48 3.38
N PHE A 92 6.98 4.65 2.08
CA PHE A 92 8.16 5.19 1.40
C PHE A 92 7.96 6.68 1.14
N SER A 93 8.93 7.50 1.53
CA SER A 93 8.93 8.92 1.16
C SER A 93 9.25 9.08 -0.33
N VAL A 94 8.50 9.97 -0.99
CA VAL A 94 8.79 10.41 -2.37
C VAL A 94 9.43 11.81 -2.40
N ASP A 95 9.69 12.40 -1.23
CA ASP A 95 10.37 13.69 -1.05
C ASP A 95 11.49 13.60 0.00
N PRO A 96 12.46 12.67 -0.16
CA PRO A 96 13.45 12.38 0.88
C PRO A 96 14.38 13.56 1.21
N LYS A 97 14.48 14.54 0.33
CA LYS A 97 15.22 15.78 0.61
C LYS A 97 14.61 16.54 1.79
N TYR A 98 13.30 16.49 1.93
CA TYR A 98 12.57 17.14 3.02
C TYR A 98 12.26 16.16 4.16
N ASP A 99 11.88 14.95 3.85
CA ASP A 99 11.42 13.92 4.81
C ASP A 99 12.60 13.25 5.50
N THR A 100 13.17 13.92 6.51
CA THR A 100 14.19 13.35 7.40
C THR A 100 13.56 12.28 8.31
N PRO A 101 14.36 11.40 8.94
CA PRO A 101 13.86 10.45 9.93
C PRO A 101 13.00 11.09 11.02
N GLU A 102 13.41 12.24 11.54
CA GLU A 102 12.70 12.99 12.58
C GLU A 102 11.32 13.45 12.10
N ARG A 103 11.25 14.00 10.87
CA ARG A 103 9.98 14.43 10.27
C ARG A 103 9.03 13.28 9.99
N LEU A 104 9.58 12.13 9.58
CA LEU A 104 8.79 10.91 9.40
C LEU A 104 8.27 10.38 10.74
N THR A 105 9.05 10.48 11.82
CA THR A 105 8.61 10.15 13.18
C THR A 105 7.46 11.06 13.61
N GLU A 106 7.64 12.38 13.53
CA GLU A 106 6.58 13.35 13.85
C GLU A 106 5.31 13.15 13.03
N TYR A 107 5.48 12.81 11.74
CA TYR A 107 4.35 12.52 10.86
C TYR A 107 3.61 11.26 11.31
N GLY A 108 4.32 10.17 11.56
CA GLY A 108 3.75 8.92 12.02
C GLY A 108 3.01 9.07 13.36
N GLU A 109 3.61 9.76 14.33
CA GLU A 109 2.99 10.04 15.64
C GLU A 109 1.70 10.85 15.49
N ARG A 110 1.72 11.91 14.67
CA ARG A 110 0.55 12.76 14.41
C ARG A 110 -0.63 11.98 13.81
N HIS A 111 -0.33 10.96 13.01
CA HIS A 111 -1.34 10.12 12.37
C HIS A 111 -1.68 8.84 13.15
N GLY A 112 -1.05 8.60 14.31
CA GLY A 112 -1.32 7.43 15.15
C GLY A 112 -0.75 6.12 14.59
N ALA A 113 0.44 6.20 13.99
CA ALA A 113 1.17 5.02 13.55
C ALA A 113 1.68 4.20 14.74
N ASP A 114 1.49 2.90 14.69
CA ASP A 114 2.11 1.94 15.60
C ASP A 114 3.48 1.53 15.05
N PHE A 115 4.54 2.14 15.53
CA PHE A 115 5.91 1.90 15.07
C PHE A 115 6.44 0.49 15.36
N SER A 116 5.75 -0.30 16.16
CA SER A 116 6.11 -1.72 16.33
C SER A 116 5.92 -2.55 15.06
N ARG A 117 5.10 -2.06 14.13
CA ARG A 117 4.77 -2.73 12.87
C ARG A 117 4.60 -1.82 11.65
N TRP A 118 4.79 -0.51 11.82
CA TRP A 118 4.73 0.46 10.71
C TRP A 118 6.04 1.23 10.63
N SER A 119 6.75 1.05 9.53
CA SER A 119 8.01 1.72 9.22
C SER A 119 7.80 2.80 8.17
N PHE A 120 8.40 3.96 8.37
CA PHE A 120 8.50 5.03 7.39
C PHE A 120 9.94 5.12 6.91
N LEU A 121 10.15 5.15 5.60
CA LEU A 121 11.47 5.05 4.99
C LEU A 121 11.80 6.28 4.17
N THR A 122 13.04 6.74 4.30
CA THR A 122 13.67 7.81 3.53
C THR A 122 15.08 7.40 3.12
N GLY A 123 15.71 8.15 2.21
CA GLY A 123 17.06 7.83 1.75
C GLY A 123 17.45 8.60 0.50
N ASP A 124 18.35 8.04 -0.29
CA ASP A 124 18.73 8.61 -1.57
C ASP A 124 17.54 8.63 -2.56
N TYR A 125 17.33 9.78 -3.21
CA TYR A 125 16.18 9.98 -4.09
C TYR A 125 16.18 9.03 -5.28
N GLU A 126 17.32 8.84 -5.94
CA GLU A 126 17.37 8.00 -7.15
C GLU A 126 17.18 6.51 -6.78
N GLN A 127 17.73 6.06 -5.65
CA GLN A 127 17.50 4.70 -5.16
C GLN A 127 16.02 4.46 -4.76
N LEU A 128 15.40 5.44 -4.08
CA LEU A 128 13.96 5.39 -3.77
C LEU A 128 13.13 5.33 -5.04
N LYS A 129 13.43 6.20 -6.02
CA LYS A 129 12.75 6.25 -7.30
C LYS A 129 12.91 4.95 -8.09
N GLU A 130 14.11 4.39 -8.14
CA GLU A 130 14.33 3.09 -8.78
C GLU A 130 13.51 1.98 -8.11
N THR A 131 13.55 1.91 -6.77
CA THR A 131 12.77 0.92 -6.00
C THR A 131 11.26 1.08 -6.22
N ILE A 132 10.76 2.33 -6.21
CA ILE A 132 9.33 2.60 -6.36
C ILE A 132 8.88 2.36 -7.81
N VAL A 133 9.62 2.89 -8.79
CA VAL A 133 9.19 2.81 -10.19
C VAL A 133 9.50 1.45 -10.79
N GLN A 134 10.70 0.90 -10.58
CA GLN A 134 11.09 -0.36 -11.18
C GLN A 134 10.74 -1.57 -10.30
N GLY A 135 10.77 -1.42 -8.98
CA GLY A 135 10.39 -2.48 -8.07
C GLY A 135 8.86 -2.56 -7.89
N PHE A 136 8.27 -1.56 -7.28
CA PHE A 136 6.82 -1.54 -6.99
C PHE A 136 5.94 -1.24 -8.21
N LYS A 137 6.49 -0.84 -9.36
CA LYS A 137 5.75 -0.44 -10.57
C LYS A 137 4.76 0.72 -10.32
N VAL A 138 5.12 1.62 -9.43
CA VAL A 138 4.33 2.80 -9.06
C VAL A 138 5.03 4.04 -9.57
N SER A 139 4.28 4.96 -10.18
CA SER A 139 4.84 6.22 -10.67
C SER A 139 5.28 7.11 -9.52
N MET A 140 6.40 7.79 -9.73
CA MET A 140 6.93 8.78 -8.78
C MET A 140 7.80 9.78 -9.55
N GLY A 141 7.74 11.04 -9.16
CA GLY A 141 8.58 12.06 -9.75
C GLY A 141 8.19 13.47 -9.36
N ARG A 142 8.79 14.42 -10.07
CA ARG A 142 8.45 15.86 -10.02
C ARG A 142 8.32 16.36 -11.46
N GLU A 143 7.42 17.29 -11.71
CA GLU A 143 7.26 17.92 -13.00
C GLU A 143 8.55 18.61 -13.45
N PRO A 144 9.04 18.36 -14.68
CA PRO A 144 10.27 18.96 -15.18
C PRO A 144 10.20 20.50 -15.18
N GLY A 145 11.23 21.15 -14.64
CA GLY A 145 11.32 22.60 -14.59
C GLY A 145 10.46 23.30 -13.51
N ALA A 146 9.70 22.55 -12.73
CA ALA A 146 8.95 23.11 -11.62
C ALA A 146 9.89 23.63 -10.53
N PRO A 147 9.56 24.77 -9.86
CA PRO A 147 10.28 25.24 -8.70
C PRO A 147 10.40 24.18 -7.60
N GLU A 148 11.51 24.20 -6.87
CA GLU A 148 11.77 23.18 -5.84
C GLU A 148 10.77 23.22 -4.68
N ASP A 149 10.21 24.37 -4.40
CA ASP A 149 9.19 24.62 -3.37
C ASP A 149 7.75 24.36 -3.85
N ASP A 150 7.56 24.09 -5.14
CA ASP A 150 6.24 23.72 -5.66
C ASP A 150 5.90 22.26 -5.29
N LEU A 151 5.12 22.13 -4.22
CA LEU A 151 4.68 20.83 -3.72
C LEU A 151 3.69 20.11 -4.63
N LEU A 152 2.96 20.87 -5.46
CA LEU A 152 1.99 20.30 -6.39
C LEU A 152 2.66 19.66 -7.61
N SER A 153 3.93 19.98 -7.85
CA SER A 153 4.74 19.34 -8.89
C SER A 153 5.18 17.91 -8.55
N ILE A 154 5.12 17.52 -7.26
CA ILE A 154 5.46 16.16 -6.82
C ILE A 154 4.28 15.24 -7.11
N PHE A 155 4.52 14.20 -7.90
CA PHE A 155 3.51 13.19 -8.19
C PHE A 155 3.98 11.80 -7.76
N HIS A 156 3.05 10.98 -7.33
CA HIS A 156 3.24 9.57 -7.01
C HIS A 156 1.93 8.80 -7.16
N GLY A 157 2.02 7.48 -7.34
CA GLY A 157 0.82 6.64 -7.37
C GLY A 157 0.16 6.54 -6.00
N THR A 158 -1.17 6.50 -6.00
CA THR A 158 -2.02 6.47 -4.79
C THR A 158 -2.51 5.07 -4.45
N HIS A 159 -1.80 4.04 -4.89
CA HIS A 159 -2.14 2.64 -4.63
C HIS A 159 -1.44 2.14 -3.37
N PHE A 160 -2.16 1.35 -2.60
CA PHE A 160 -1.53 0.41 -1.68
C PHE A 160 -1.00 -0.79 -2.47
N VAL A 161 0.16 -1.29 -2.09
CA VAL A 161 0.75 -2.48 -2.69
C VAL A 161 0.89 -3.56 -1.64
N LEU A 162 0.24 -4.70 -1.86
CA LEU A 162 0.35 -5.87 -0.99
C LEU A 162 1.49 -6.75 -1.48
N VAL A 163 2.40 -7.08 -0.57
CA VAL A 163 3.58 -7.92 -0.83
C VAL A 163 3.55 -9.08 0.15
N ASP A 164 3.87 -10.28 -0.32
CA ASP A 164 3.94 -11.46 0.53
C ASP A 164 5.30 -11.60 1.26
N ASP A 165 5.43 -12.65 2.06
CA ASP A 165 6.61 -12.98 2.86
C ASP A 165 7.85 -13.36 2.04
N ALA A 166 7.66 -13.72 0.76
CA ALA A 166 8.73 -13.97 -0.22
C ALA A 166 9.12 -12.72 -1.03
N GLY A 167 8.48 -11.57 -0.79
CA GLY A 167 8.72 -10.33 -1.54
C GLY A 167 8.01 -10.27 -2.90
N GLN A 168 6.98 -11.11 -3.12
CA GLN A 168 6.18 -11.07 -4.35
C GLN A 168 5.01 -10.08 -4.20
N ILE A 169 4.83 -9.21 -5.18
CA ILE A 169 3.67 -8.32 -5.26
C ILE A 169 2.42 -9.17 -5.54
N ARG A 170 1.41 -9.02 -4.69
CA ARG A 170 0.17 -9.80 -4.72
C ARG A 170 -1.05 -8.97 -5.09
N GLY A 171 -0.95 -7.64 -5.08
CA GLY A 171 -2.05 -6.77 -5.49
C GLY A 171 -1.72 -5.29 -5.40
N TYR A 172 -2.45 -4.53 -6.22
CA TYR A 172 -2.50 -3.06 -6.19
C TYR A 172 -3.94 -2.66 -5.87
N TYR A 173 -4.09 -1.74 -4.92
CA TYR A 173 -5.39 -1.33 -4.41
C TYR A 173 -5.49 0.18 -4.44
N ASP A 174 -6.43 0.68 -5.22
CA ASP A 174 -6.66 2.13 -5.33
C ASP A 174 -7.15 2.68 -4.00
N SER A 175 -6.43 3.65 -3.46
CA SER A 175 -6.82 4.30 -2.22
C SER A 175 -8.05 5.21 -2.36
N ALA A 176 -8.39 5.64 -3.56
CA ALA A 176 -9.61 6.44 -3.79
C ALA A 176 -10.89 5.60 -3.73
N ASP A 177 -10.79 4.28 -4.01
CA ASP A 177 -11.90 3.34 -4.00
C ASP A 177 -12.01 2.63 -2.64
N SER A 178 -13.15 2.78 -1.95
CA SER A 178 -13.42 2.13 -0.66
C SER A 178 -13.47 0.61 -0.78
N ASP A 179 -14.09 0.09 -1.84
CA ASP A 179 -14.18 -1.36 -2.07
C ASP A 179 -12.80 -1.97 -2.31
N SER A 180 -11.90 -1.21 -2.93
CA SER A 180 -10.50 -1.59 -3.11
C SER A 180 -9.75 -1.67 -1.77
N THR A 181 -9.97 -0.71 -0.88
CA THR A 181 -9.40 -0.71 0.47
C THR A 181 -9.92 -1.90 1.29
N ASP A 182 -11.21 -2.23 1.19
CA ASP A 182 -11.78 -3.40 1.85
C ASP A 182 -11.23 -4.71 1.28
N ARG A 183 -10.99 -4.78 -0.02
CA ARG A 183 -10.30 -5.91 -0.65
C ARG A 183 -8.87 -6.04 -0.13
N LEU A 184 -8.11 -4.94 -0.05
CA LEU A 184 -6.77 -4.93 0.53
C LEU A 184 -6.77 -5.56 1.93
N ILE A 185 -7.67 -5.14 2.82
CA ILE A 185 -7.76 -5.67 4.18
C ILE A 185 -8.02 -7.19 4.15
N ARG A 186 -8.99 -7.65 3.38
CA ARG A 186 -9.29 -9.08 3.25
C ARG A 186 -8.10 -9.89 2.71
N ASP A 187 -7.47 -9.42 1.67
CA ASP A 187 -6.35 -10.11 1.03
C ASP A 187 -5.10 -10.11 1.92
N THR A 188 -4.85 -9.01 2.63
CA THR A 188 -3.81 -8.93 3.66
C THR A 188 -4.04 -9.94 4.77
N GLN A 189 -5.28 -10.05 5.28
CA GLN A 189 -5.65 -11.04 6.31
C GLN A 189 -5.50 -12.47 5.81
N ARG A 190 -5.75 -12.72 4.53
CA ARG A 190 -5.54 -14.04 3.92
C ARG A 190 -4.06 -14.42 3.91
N LEU A 191 -3.19 -13.53 3.41
CA LEU A 191 -1.74 -13.78 3.39
C LEU A 191 -1.17 -14.00 4.79
N ALA A 192 -1.56 -13.15 5.75
CA ALA A 192 -1.07 -13.26 7.13
C ALA A 192 -1.51 -14.55 7.84
N LYS A 193 -2.61 -15.19 7.40
CA LYS A 193 -3.08 -16.48 7.94
C LYS A 193 -2.41 -17.69 7.30
N THR A 194 -2.05 -17.59 6.02
CA THR A 194 -1.57 -18.75 5.25
C THR A 194 -0.05 -18.90 5.35
N GLY A 195 0.69 -17.85 5.70
CA GLY A 195 2.15 -17.90 5.81
C GLY A 195 2.83 -18.33 4.52
N HIS A 196 2.28 -17.94 3.38
CA HIS A 196 2.88 -18.12 2.02
C HIS A 196 2.12 -17.25 1.02
#